data_4ef852bb9dd190fabe7d2ee84d09a8d6
#
_entry.id   4ef852bb9dd190fabe7d2ee84d09a8d6
#
_cell.length_a   1.000
_cell.length_b   1.000
_cell.length_c   1.000
_cell.angle_alpha   90.00
_cell.angle_beta   90.00
_cell.angle_gamma   90.00
#
_symmetry.space_group_name_H-M   'P 1'
#
loop_
_entity.id
_entity.type
_entity.pdbx_description
1 polymer ?
#
loop_
_entity_poly.entity_id
_entity_poly.type
_entity_poly.pdbx_seq_one_letter_code
_entity_poly.pdbx_strand_id
1 'polypeptide(L)'
;MKRLITFSVFILTFCGMNIQAQSECLPQKYSIIFGGGLSLPYVEGNRNDFFNKNGNRVGYDLMTEGRYYFLPNFAVGVQYDYLRMACLPDKAHLHYIRPNIIFRHLWSNGNQGTFFSLGIGYMDYQERTYTRDQRRGHLFQKGYCGISFGMGYEFHIKYNLSGMLRFDMLTADWFANPDARLFNPDPDGYDDGIDHSWFKNNITFFNLGFALQFGR
;
A
#
# COMPACT_ATOMS: atom_id res chain seq x y z
N MET A 1 -22.84 -15.14 -2.00
CA MET A 1 -22.70 -15.66 -3.37
C MET A 1 -23.03 -14.63 -4.47
N LYS A 2 -24.17 -13.90 -4.45
CA LYS A 2 -24.52 -12.90 -5.50
C LYS A 2 -23.45 -11.82 -5.73
N ARG A 3 -22.80 -11.30 -4.67
CA ARG A 3 -21.75 -10.25 -4.79
C ARG A 3 -20.44 -10.75 -5.43
N LEU A 4 -20.12 -12.02 -5.29
CA LEU A 4 -18.92 -12.61 -5.90
C LEU A 4 -19.11 -12.78 -7.42
N ILE A 5 -20.32 -13.14 -7.85
CA ILE A 5 -20.67 -13.30 -9.27
C ILE A 5 -20.63 -11.94 -9.99
N THR A 6 -21.11 -10.86 -9.33
CA THR A 6 -21.07 -9.51 -9.91
C THR A 6 -19.63 -9.02 -10.09
N PHE A 7 -18.73 -9.33 -9.15
CA PHE A 7 -17.32 -8.96 -9.25
C PHE A 7 -16.60 -9.74 -10.37
N SER A 8 -16.89 -11.03 -10.51
CA SER A 8 -16.35 -11.88 -11.58
C SER A 8 -16.82 -11.45 -12.97
N VAL A 9 -18.10 -11.07 -13.12
CA VAL A 9 -18.65 -10.54 -14.39
C VAL A 9 -18.02 -9.21 -14.75
N PHE A 10 -17.75 -8.33 -13.77
CA PHE A 10 -17.08 -7.06 -14.01
C PHE A 10 -15.65 -7.24 -14.52
N ILE A 11 -14.89 -8.19 -13.96
CA ILE A 11 -13.54 -8.53 -14.43
C ILE A 11 -13.58 -9.10 -15.85
N LEU A 12 -14.52 -10.00 -16.16
CA LEU A 12 -14.67 -10.61 -17.49
C LEU A 12 -15.09 -9.60 -18.57
N THR A 13 -15.90 -8.61 -18.23
CA THR A 13 -16.30 -7.54 -19.17
C THR A 13 -15.13 -6.62 -19.52
N PHE A 14 -14.24 -6.35 -18.57
CA PHE A 14 -13.02 -5.57 -18.82
C PHE A 14 -12.00 -6.33 -19.67
N CYS A 15 -11.92 -7.66 -19.57
CA CYS A 15 -11.07 -8.50 -20.40
C CYS A 15 -11.53 -8.58 -21.87
N GLY A 16 -12.80 -8.24 -22.17
CA GLY A 16 -13.38 -8.28 -23.52
C GLY A 16 -13.16 -7.04 -24.37
N MET A 17 -12.57 -5.98 -23.86
CA MET A 17 -12.33 -4.74 -24.63
C MET A 17 -11.10 -4.87 -25.52
N ASN A 18 -11.35 -5.27 -26.79
CA ASN A 18 -10.50 -5.09 -27.97
C ASN A 18 -8.99 -5.23 -27.77
N ILE A 19 -8.53 -6.45 -27.83
CA ILE A 19 -7.13 -6.80 -28.10
C ILE A 19 -6.85 -6.49 -29.59
N GLN A 20 -6.70 -5.22 -29.93
CA GLN A 20 -6.12 -4.79 -31.21
C GLN A 20 -4.81 -4.07 -30.93
N ALA A 21 -3.79 -4.57 -31.60
CA ALA A 21 -2.39 -4.14 -31.63
C ALA A 21 -1.48 -4.81 -30.58
N GLN A 22 -0.75 -5.77 -31.10
CA GLN A 22 0.39 -6.41 -30.49
C GLN A 22 1.52 -5.40 -30.28
N SER A 23 1.62 -4.80 -29.12
CA SER A 23 2.86 -4.17 -28.71
C SER A 23 3.66 -5.20 -27.91
N GLU A 24 4.75 -5.68 -28.45
CA GLU A 24 5.70 -6.54 -27.71
C GLU A 24 6.56 -5.72 -26.74
N CYS A 25 5.98 -4.74 -26.06
CA CYS A 25 6.70 -3.84 -25.18
C CYS A 25 5.88 -3.48 -23.94
N LEU A 26 6.55 -2.92 -22.95
CA LEU A 26 5.90 -2.42 -21.73
C LEU A 26 4.86 -1.34 -22.07
N PRO A 27 3.76 -1.23 -21.27
CA PRO A 27 2.71 -0.25 -21.49
C PRO A 27 3.25 1.18 -21.65
N GLN A 28 2.75 1.90 -22.65
CA GLN A 28 3.21 3.27 -22.96
C GLN A 28 2.15 4.33 -22.74
N LYS A 29 0.89 3.96 -22.58
CA LYS A 29 -0.21 4.92 -22.43
C LYS A 29 -0.97 4.77 -21.12
N TYR A 30 -1.46 3.61 -20.82
CA TYR A 30 -2.17 3.32 -19.56
C TYR A 30 -1.96 1.89 -19.13
N SER A 31 -2.02 1.67 -17.83
CA SER A 31 -2.00 0.31 -17.28
C SER A 31 -2.82 0.21 -16.00
N ILE A 32 -3.30 -1.00 -15.74
CA ILE A 32 -3.89 -1.41 -14.47
C ILE A 32 -3.02 -2.52 -13.90
N ILE A 33 -2.71 -2.43 -12.63
CA ILE A 33 -1.76 -3.28 -11.93
C ILE A 33 -2.46 -3.91 -10.74
N PHE A 34 -2.26 -5.20 -10.56
CA PHE A 34 -2.71 -5.96 -9.40
C PHE A 34 -1.54 -6.75 -8.85
N GLY A 35 -1.32 -6.67 -7.55
CA GLY A 35 -0.20 -7.34 -6.95
C GLY A 35 -0.40 -7.65 -5.48
N GLY A 36 0.61 -8.27 -4.93
CA GLY A 36 0.68 -8.55 -3.51
C GLY A 36 2.03 -9.08 -3.12
N GLY A 37 2.26 -9.14 -1.81
CA GLY A 37 3.55 -9.53 -1.29
C GLY A 37 3.57 -9.65 0.22
N LEU A 38 4.76 -9.54 0.75
CA LEU A 38 5.04 -9.51 2.19
C LEU A 38 5.17 -8.07 2.65
N SER A 39 4.62 -7.78 3.81
CA SER A 39 4.74 -6.50 4.49
C SER A 39 5.51 -6.68 5.79
N LEU A 40 6.59 -5.92 5.93
CA LEU A 40 7.47 -5.90 7.09
C LEU A 40 7.24 -4.58 7.82
N PRO A 41 6.50 -4.57 8.93
CA PRO A 41 6.29 -3.37 9.72
C PRO A 41 7.57 -3.00 10.48
N TYR A 42 7.84 -1.72 10.55
CA TYR A 42 8.80 -1.11 11.45
C TYR A 42 8.08 0.00 12.21
N VAL A 43 7.59 -0.33 13.37
CA VAL A 43 6.80 0.57 14.21
C VAL A 43 7.53 0.77 15.52
N GLU A 44 7.85 2.02 15.80
CA GLU A 44 8.45 2.46 17.04
C GLU A 44 7.43 3.24 17.88
N GLY A 45 7.45 3.01 19.18
CA GLY A 45 6.66 3.78 20.14
C GLY A 45 5.57 3.00 20.87
N ASN A 46 5.15 3.56 22.01
CA ASN A 46 4.24 2.92 22.96
C ASN A 46 2.74 3.04 22.61
N ARG A 47 2.38 3.59 21.44
CA ARG A 47 0.99 3.93 21.13
C ARG A 47 0.20 2.88 20.37
N ASN A 48 0.86 1.85 19.85
CA ASN A 48 0.21 0.80 19.09
C ASN A 48 0.23 -0.48 19.89
N ASP A 49 -0.88 -0.81 20.52
CA ASP A 49 -1.03 -1.99 21.36
C ASP A 49 -0.70 -3.29 20.63
N PHE A 50 -1.06 -3.37 19.33
CA PHE A 50 -0.75 -4.54 18.53
C PHE A 50 0.74 -4.82 18.44
N PHE A 51 1.54 -3.82 18.05
CA PHE A 51 2.99 -3.98 17.85
C PHE A 51 3.75 -4.09 19.16
N ASN A 52 3.32 -3.39 20.21
CA ASN A 52 3.90 -3.54 21.55
C ASN A 52 3.71 -4.94 22.10
N LYS A 53 2.53 -5.50 21.91
CA LYS A 53 2.19 -6.83 22.42
C LYS A 53 2.79 -7.96 21.58
N ASN A 54 2.80 -7.81 20.24
CA ASN A 54 3.09 -8.89 19.30
C ASN A 54 4.43 -8.73 18.58
N GLY A 55 5.08 -7.55 18.71
CA GLY A 55 6.28 -7.19 17.96
C GLY A 55 6.01 -6.91 16.48
N ASN A 56 7.06 -6.57 15.74
CA ASN A 56 7.00 -6.29 14.31
C ASN A 56 6.82 -7.58 13.50
N ARG A 57 5.59 -8.07 13.41
CA ARG A 57 5.27 -9.32 12.71
C ARG A 57 5.04 -9.07 11.23
N VAL A 58 5.61 -9.97 10.43
CA VAL A 58 5.40 -10.00 8.98
C VAL A 58 3.92 -10.16 8.67
N GLY A 59 3.43 -9.31 7.79
CA GLY A 59 2.09 -9.37 7.24
C GLY A 59 2.10 -9.67 5.74
N TYR A 60 0.92 -9.54 5.12
CA TYR A 60 0.81 -9.54 3.68
C TYR A 60 0.28 -8.20 3.17
N ASP A 61 0.64 -7.89 1.95
CA ASP A 61 0.24 -6.72 1.18
C ASP A 61 -0.55 -7.15 -0.05
N LEU A 62 -1.67 -6.47 -0.32
CA LEU A 62 -2.42 -6.56 -1.56
C LEU A 62 -2.55 -5.16 -2.14
N MET A 63 -2.23 -5.00 -3.43
CA MET A 63 -2.27 -3.70 -4.06
C MET A 63 -3.01 -3.72 -5.39
N THR A 64 -3.56 -2.56 -5.73
CA THR A 64 -4.04 -2.24 -7.06
C THR A 64 -3.62 -0.82 -7.44
N GLU A 65 -3.24 -0.62 -8.69
CA GLU A 65 -2.78 0.68 -9.17
C GLU A 65 -3.26 0.91 -10.61
N GLY A 66 -3.72 2.12 -10.89
CA GLY A 66 -3.95 2.62 -12.25
C GLY A 66 -2.89 3.63 -12.61
N ARG A 67 -2.24 3.49 -13.77
CA ARG A 67 -1.21 4.41 -14.28
C ARG A 67 -1.60 4.99 -15.63
N TYR A 68 -1.24 6.25 -15.83
CA TYR A 68 -1.31 6.94 -17.11
C TYR A 68 0.07 7.49 -17.45
N TYR A 69 0.63 7.06 -18.59
CA TYR A 69 1.91 7.48 -19.10
C TYR A 69 1.70 8.62 -20.09
N PHE A 70 2.10 9.83 -19.74
CA PHE A 70 2.10 10.97 -20.66
C PHE A 70 3.43 11.12 -21.40
N LEU A 71 4.50 10.49 -20.91
CA LEU A 71 5.77 10.25 -21.59
C LEU A 71 6.17 8.79 -21.37
N PRO A 72 6.99 8.19 -22.26
CA PRO A 72 7.45 6.82 -22.09
C PRO A 72 8.10 6.53 -20.73
N ASN A 73 8.76 7.55 -20.17
CA ASN A 73 9.53 7.47 -18.94
C ASN A 73 8.84 8.13 -17.74
N PHE A 74 7.62 8.66 -17.91
CA PHE A 74 6.94 9.39 -16.85
C PHE A 74 5.44 9.12 -16.84
N ALA A 75 4.93 8.75 -15.67
CA ALA A 75 3.51 8.48 -15.46
C ALA A 75 3.00 9.11 -14.17
N VAL A 76 1.69 9.25 -14.12
CA VAL A 76 0.94 9.49 -12.89
C VAL A 76 0.01 8.31 -12.63
N GLY A 77 -0.25 8.02 -11.38
CA GLY A 77 -1.12 6.92 -11.01
C GLY A 77 -1.89 7.17 -9.73
N VAL A 78 -2.84 6.29 -9.49
CA VAL A 78 -3.52 6.17 -8.19
C VAL A 78 -3.36 4.73 -7.73
N GLN A 79 -2.86 4.56 -6.52
CA GLN A 79 -2.62 3.25 -5.91
C GLN A 79 -3.41 3.11 -4.62
N TYR A 80 -3.90 1.90 -4.42
CA TYR A 80 -4.49 1.45 -3.17
C TYR A 80 -3.75 0.22 -2.68
N ASP A 81 -3.34 0.25 -1.40
CA ASP A 81 -2.70 -0.86 -0.71
C ASP A 81 -3.56 -1.28 0.48
N TYR A 82 -3.68 -2.58 0.66
CA TYR A 82 -4.26 -3.21 1.84
C TYR A 82 -3.23 -4.11 2.50
N LEU A 83 -2.81 -3.74 3.71
CA LEU A 83 -1.87 -4.53 4.50
C LEU A 83 -2.60 -5.19 5.66
N ARG A 84 -2.22 -6.43 5.96
CA ARG A 84 -2.74 -7.14 7.13
C ARG A 84 -1.65 -7.88 7.87
N MET A 85 -1.57 -7.60 9.17
CA MET A 85 -0.76 -8.32 10.14
C MET A 85 -1.69 -9.05 11.11
N ALA A 86 -1.35 -10.27 11.48
CA ALA A 86 -2.16 -11.07 12.40
C ALA A 86 -1.29 -11.87 13.36
N CYS A 87 -1.67 -11.83 14.64
CA CYS A 87 -1.16 -12.70 15.69
C CYS A 87 -2.36 -13.12 16.54
N LEU A 88 -3.01 -14.20 16.14
CA LEU A 88 -4.29 -14.62 16.75
C LEU A 88 -4.27 -14.60 18.26
N PRO A 89 -5.26 -13.96 18.91
CA PRO A 89 -6.47 -13.38 18.34
C PRO A 89 -6.31 -11.95 17.79
N ASP A 90 -5.17 -11.31 17.98
CA ASP A 90 -4.90 -9.92 17.63
C ASP A 90 -4.70 -9.74 16.12
N LYS A 91 -5.06 -8.57 15.61
CA LYS A 91 -4.89 -8.22 14.21
C LYS A 91 -4.76 -6.72 13.99
N ALA A 92 -3.99 -6.34 12.98
CA ALA A 92 -3.90 -4.97 12.48
C ALA A 92 -4.12 -4.95 10.97
N HIS A 93 -4.76 -3.89 10.50
CA HIS A 93 -5.05 -3.64 9.10
C HIS A 93 -4.62 -2.21 8.74
N LEU A 94 -4.14 -2.04 7.53
CA LEU A 94 -3.85 -0.72 6.98
C LEU A 94 -4.49 -0.63 5.59
N HIS A 95 -5.21 0.46 5.35
CA HIS A 95 -5.72 0.85 4.05
C HIS A 95 -5.01 2.13 3.64
N TYR A 96 -4.36 2.14 2.50
CA TYR A 96 -3.64 3.30 2.01
C TYR A 96 -4.02 3.61 0.58
N ILE A 97 -4.54 4.82 0.35
CA ILE A 97 -4.87 5.33 -0.98
C ILE A 97 -4.02 6.55 -1.28
N ARG A 98 -3.38 6.58 -2.45
CA ARG A 98 -2.45 7.64 -2.83
C ARG A 98 -2.38 7.90 -4.33
N PRO A 99 -2.31 9.14 -4.77
CA PRO A 99 -1.73 9.52 -6.04
C PRO A 99 -0.21 9.29 -6.03
N ASN A 100 0.32 8.84 -7.17
CA ASN A 100 1.74 8.57 -7.37
C ASN A 100 2.27 9.32 -8.60
N ILE A 101 3.52 9.72 -8.52
CA ILE A 101 4.34 10.11 -9.66
C ILE A 101 5.32 8.97 -9.89
N ILE A 102 5.41 8.50 -11.13
CA ILE A 102 6.24 7.35 -11.51
C ILE A 102 7.26 7.77 -12.56
N PHE A 103 8.53 7.53 -12.27
CA PHE A 103 9.64 7.65 -13.19
C PHE A 103 10.06 6.27 -13.63
N ARG A 104 10.11 6.01 -14.93
CA ARG A 104 10.47 4.72 -15.49
C ARG A 104 11.65 4.87 -16.43
N HIS A 105 12.63 4.00 -16.30
CA HIS A 105 13.72 3.85 -17.25
C HIS A 105 13.50 2.58 -18.05
N LEU A 106 13.24 2.74 -19.36
CA LEU A 106 13.10 1.62 -20.28
C LEU A 106 14.47 1.19 -20.78
N TRP A 107 14.71 -0.11 -20.85
CA TRP A 107 15.91 -0.66 -21.45
C TRP A 107 15.80 -0.63 -22.98
N SER A 108 16.91 -0.82 -23.68
CA SER A 108 17.05 -0.63 -25.14
C SER A 108 16.05 -1.45 -25.97
N ASN A 109 15.57 -2.57 -25.47
CA ASN A 109 14.60 -3.43 -26.14
C ASN A 109 13.13 -3.05 -25.88
N GLY A 110 12.86 -2.10 -24.97
CA GLY A 110 11.50 -1.72 -24.56
C GLY A 110 10.72 -2.79 -23.79
N ASN A 111 11.28 -3.99 -23.62
CA ASN A 111 10.61 -5.13 -22.98
C ASN A 111 10.87 -5.21 -21.48
N GLN A 112 11.78 -4.43 -20.98
CA GLN A 112 12.20 -4.39 -19.61
C GLN A 112 12.44 -2.95 -19.17
N GLY A 113 12.28 -2.70 -17.88
CA GLY A 113 12.52 -1.39 -17.31
C GLY A 113 12.62 -1.45 -15.80
N THR A 114 13.13 -0.37 -15.25
CA THR A 114 13.09 -0.10 -13.82
C THR A 114 12.21 1.12 -13.57
N PHE A 115 11.54 1.15 -12.46
CA PHE A 115 10.74 2.30 -12.09
C PHE A 115 11.04 2.76 -10.67
N PHE A 116 10.77 4.02 -10.44
CA PHE A 116 10.77 4.67 -9.15
C PHE A 116 9.47 5.45 -8.98
N SER A 117 8.82 5.36 -7.84
CA SER A 117 7.56 6.05 -7.57
C SER A 117 7.60 6.81 -6.26
N LEU A 118 6.92 7.95 -6.26
CA LEU A 118 6.69 8.78 -5.09
C LEU A 118 5.19 9.02 -4.96
N GLY A 119 4.67 8.87 -3.75
CA GLY A 119 3.26 9.11 -3.47
C GLY A 119 3.04 9.74 -2.11
N ILE A 120 1.95 10.47 -2.02
CA ILE A 120 1.43 11.01 -0.77
C ILE A 120 -0.07 10.75 -0.73
N GLY A 121 -0.61 10.34 0.42
CA GLY A 121 -2.03 10.00 0.48
C GLY A 121 -2.54 9.77 1.87
N TYR A 122 -3.75 9.21 1.94
CA TYR A 122 -4.45 8.91 3.17
C TYR A 122 -4.26 7.46 3.57
N MET A 123 -3.84 7.25 4.80
CA MET A 123 -3.57 5.96 5.42
C MET A 123 -4.50 5.78 6.61
N ASP A 124 -5.37 4.77 6.57
CA ASP A 124 -6.28 4.39 7.66
C ASP A 124 -5.76 3.13 8.33
N TYR A 125 -5.28 3.28 9.55
CA TYR A 125 -4.76 2.20 10.38
C TYR A 125 -5.80 1.75 11.37
N GLN A 126 -6.04 0.45 11.45
CA GLN A 126 -6.99 -0.17 12.37
C GLN A 126 -6.34 -1.37 13.05
N GLU A 127 -6.47 -1.47 14.36
CA GLU A 127 -6.03 -2.65 15.10
C GLU A 127 -7.10 -3.14 16.08
N ARG A 128 -7.08 -4.42 16.35
CA ARG A 128 -7.87 -5.05 17.39
C ARG A 128 -6.98 -5.95 18.23
N THR A 129 -6.88 -5.62 19.51
CA THR A 129 -6.10 -6.38 20.50
C THR A 129 -7.00 -6.92 21.59
N TYR A 130 -6.69 -8.09 22.13
CA TYR A 130 -7.46 -8.76 23.17
C TYR A 130 -6.62 -8.89 24.43
N THR A 131 -7.13 -8.38 25.54
CA THR A 131 -6.55 -8.58 26.87
C THR A 131 -7.27 -9.72 27.58
N ARG A 132 -6.61 -10.38 28.54
CA ARG A 132 -7.16 -11.56 29.27
C ARG A 132 -8.55 -11.30 29.86
N ASP A 133 -8.84 -10.06 30.23
CA ASP A 133 -10.07 -9.67 30.92
C ASP A 133 -11.15 -9.08 30.01
N GLN A 134 -10.84 -8.84 28.71
CA GLN A 134 -11.76 -8.19 27.77
C GLN A 134 -12.25 -9.16 26.71
N ARG A 135 -13.50 -9.61 26.85
CA ARG A 135 -14.16 -10.48 25.85
C ARG A 135 -14.36 -9.82 24.48
N ARG A 136 -14.36 -8.49 24.36
CA ARG A 136 -14.67 -7.74 23.13
C ARG A 136 -13.44 -7.24 22.37
N GLY A 137 -12.26 -7.28 22.96
CA GLY A 137 -11.04 -6.70 22.39
C GLY A 137 -11.10 -5.17 22.29
N HIS A 138 -9.97 -4.53 22.45
CA HIS A 138 -9.79 -3.09 22.24
C HIS A 138 -9.68 -2.82 20.73
N LEU A 139 -10.46 -1.86 20.22
CA LEU A 139 -10.40 -1.41 18.84
C LEU A 139 -9.78 -0.01 18.81
N PHE A 140 -8.67 0.11 18.11
CA PHE A 140 -8.05 1.40 17.84
C PHE A 140 -8.10 1.66 16.33
N GLN A 141 -8.44 2.88 15.93
CA GLN A 141 -8.44 3.32 14.53
C GLN A 141 -7.92 4.75 14.43
N LYS A 142 -7.01 4.99 13.49
CA LYS A 142 -6.44 6.31 13.26
C LYS A 142 -6.09 6.53 11.80
N GLY A 143 -6.47 7.72 11.28
CA GLY A 143 -6.06 8.20 9.96
C GLY A 143 -4.75 8.98 10.02
N TYR A 144 -3.90 8.79 9.01
CA TYR A 144 -2.61 9.46 8.87
C TYR A 144 -2.45 10.04 7.47
N CYS A 145 -1.64 11.08 7.36
CA CYS A 145 -1.05 11.47 6.08
C CYS A 145 0.18 10.60 5.84
N GLY A 146 0.15 9.76 4.81
CA GLY A 146 1.23 8.84 4.49
C GLY A 146 2.04 9.32 3.29
N ILE A 147 3.34 9.02 3.32
CA ILE A 147 4.25 9.19 2.18
C ILE A 147 4.73 7.79 1.78
N SER A 148 4.99 7.62 0.49
CA SER A 148 5.51 6.36 -0.03
C SER A 148 6.62 6.56 -1.04
N PHE A 149 7.53 5.63 -1.00
CA PHE A 149 8.62 5.47 -1.95
C PHE A 149 8.53 4.06 -2.50
N GLY A 150 8.46 3.93 -3.83
CA GLY A 150 8.44 2.64 -4.49
C GLY A 150 9.52 2.53 -5.53
N MET A 151 10.05 1.34 -5.71
CA MET A 151 10.95 1.00 -6.80
C MET A 151 10.69 -0.43 -7.26
N GLY A 152 11.07 -0.72 -8.49
CA GLY A 152 10.92 -2.07 -8.98
C GLY A 152 11.43 -2.27 -10.39
N TYR A 153 11.22 -3.49 -10.83
CA TYR A 153 11.62 -3.97 -12.13
C TYR A 153 10.42 -4.49 -12.88
N GLU A 154 10.20 -4.00 -14.10
CA GLU A 154 9.12 -4.37 -15.00
C GLU A 154 9.68 -5.22 -16.13
N PHE A 155 8.96 -6.27 -16.52
CA PHE A 155 9.30 -7.12 -17.65
C PHE A 155 8.07 -7.56 -18.40
N HIS A 156 8.18 -7.50 -19.73
CA HIS A 156 7.11 -7.93 -20.62
C HIS A 156 6.98 -9.47 -20.62
N ILE A 157 5.76 -9.97 -20.54
CA ILE A 157 5.48 -11.41 -20.57
C ILE A 157 4.90 -11.79 -21.93
N LYS A 158 3.76 -11.20 -22.28
CA LYS A 158 3.07 -11.50 -23.53
C LYS A 158 1.95 -10.48 -23.81
N TYR A 159 1.83 -10.02 -25.05
CA TYR A 159 0.80 -9.07 -25.47
C TYR A 159 0.77 -7.81 -24.57
N ASN A 160 -0.34 -7.59 -23.89
CA ASN A 160 -0.53 -6.45 -22.98
C ASN A 160 -0.27 -6.82 -21.51
N LEU A 161 0.37 -7.95 -21.26
CA LEU A 161 0.67 -8.45 -19.92
C LEU A 161 2.16 -8.30 -19.63
N SER A 162 2.45 -7.67 -18.51
CA SER A 162 3.80 -7.54 -17.95
C SER A 162 3.83 -8.01 -16.51
N GLY A 163 4.98 -8.46 -16.06
CA GLY A 163 5.27 -8.75 -14.66
C GLY A 163 6.06 -7.62 -14.04
N MET A 164 5.93 -7.49 -12.73
CA MET A 164 6.61 -6.47 -11.96
C MET A 164 7.08 -7.04 -10.63
N LEU A 165 8.35 -6.88 -10.32
CA LEU A 165 8.90 -7.04 -8.98
C LEU A 165 8.97 -5.67 -8.35
N ARG A 166 8.48 -5.53 -7.11
CA ARG A 166 8.37 -4.24 -6.46
C ARG A 166 8.83 -4.27 -5.02
N PHE A 167 9.39 -3.16 -4.60
CA PHE A 167 9.68 -2.82 -3.23
C PHE A 167 9.09 -1.45 -2.93
N ASP A 168 8.29 -1.34 -1.87
CA ASP A 168 7.69 -0.09 -1.42
C ASP A 168 8.00 0.15 0.05
N MET A 169 8.29 1.39 0.37
CA MET A 169 8.33 1.91 1.72
C MET A 169 7.15 2.85 1.91
N LEU A 170 6.29 2.52 2.85
CA LEU A 170 5.15 3.34 3.25
C LEU A 170 5.45 3.90 4.63
N THR A 171 5.35 5.20 4.82
CA THR A 171 5.60 5.82 6.12
C THR A 171 4.54 6.87 6.43
N ALA A 172 4.16 6.95 7.67
CA ALA A 172 3.19 7.92 8.16
C ALA A 172 3.77 8.72 9.31
N ASP A 173 3.14 9.85 9.58
CA ASP A 173 3.44 10.75 10.69
C ASP A 173 4.76 11.53 10.59
N TRP A 174 5.37 11.58 9.40
CA TRP A 174 6.55 12.41 9.16
C TRP A 174 6.30 13.91 9.37
N PHE A 175 5.02 14.33 9.21
CA PHE A 175 4.58 15.70 9.40
C PHE A 175 3.55 15.83 10.53
N ALA A 176 3.54 14.87 11.47
CA ALA A 176 2.63 14.96 12.59
C ALA A 176 2.93 16.22 13.39
N ASN A 177 1.99 17.15 13.31
CA ASN A 177 1.97 18.27 14.20
C ASN A 177 1.84 17.73 15.64
N PRO A 178 2.74 18.06 16.59
CA PRO A 178 2.57 17.69 17.99
C PRO A 178 1.23 18.14 18.58
N ASP A 179 0.56 19.12 17.95
CA ASP A 179 -0.79 19.58 18.31
C ASP A 179 -1.95 18.80 17.63
N ALA A 180 -1.67 17.71 16.93
CA ALA A 180 -2.71 16.85 16.34
C ALA A 180 -3.62 16.14 17.36
N ARG A 181 -3.59 16.51 18.62
CA ARG A 181 -4.66 16.31 19.61
C ARG A 181 -6.06 16.80 19.12
N LEU A 182 -6.08 17.65 18.08
CA LEU A 182 -7.32 18.19 17.48
C LEU A 182 -8.16 17.15 16.72
N PHE A 183 -7.58 16.03 16.26
CA PHE A 183 -8.31 15.04 15.46
C PHE A 183 -8.63 13.74 16.18
N ASN A 184 -8.04 13.49 17.34
CA ASN A 184 -8.38 12.36 18.17
C ASN A 184 -8.07 12.70 19.64
N PRO A 185 -8.99 13.41 20.32
CA PRO A 185 -8.88 13.57 21.75
C PRO A 185 -8.90 12.16 22.34
N ASP A 186 -7.81 11.77 23.01
CA ASP A 186 -7.77 10.56 23.80
C ASP A 186 -8.97 10.62 24.78
N PRO A 187 -9.98 9.76 24.64
CA PRO A 187 -11.19 9.84 25.46
C PRO A 187 -10.87 9.63 26.95
N ASP A 188 -9.71 9.09 27.27
CA ASP A 188 -9.33 8.72 28.64
C ASP A 188 -8.40 9.75 29.30
N GLY A 189 -7.96 10.80 28.58
CA GLY A 189 -7.17 11.91 29.14
C GLY A 189 -5.86 11.49 29.79
N TYR A 190 -5.31 10.35 29.41
CA TYR A 190 -4.08 9.83 29.99
C TYR A 190 -2.89 10.60 29.39
N ASP A 191 -2.44 11.62 30.10
CA ASP A 191 -1.17 12.28 29.84
C ASP A 191 -0.06 11.40 30.42
N ASP A 192 0.53 10.56 29.59
CA ASP A 192 1.53 9.58 29.99
C ASP A 192 2.94 10.18 30.17
N GLY A 193 3.07 11.52 30.07
CA GLY A 193 4.33 12.23 30.26
C GLY A 193 5.43 11.85 29.26
N ILE A 194 5.08 11.25 28.13
CA ILE A 194 6.03 10.79 27.13
C ILE A 194 6.54 11.96 26.31
N ASP A 195 7.84 12.11 26.29
CA ASP A 195 8.57 13.03 25.45
C ASP A 195 8.32 12.71 23.97
N HIS A 196 7.54 13.55 23.30
CA HIS A 196 7.11 13.40 21.90
C HIS A 196 8.25 13.77 20.94
N SER A 197 9.39 13.10 21.03
CA SER A 197 10.44 13.27 20.03
C SER A 197 9.92 12.80 18.65
N TRP A 198 10.19 13.58 17.62
CA TRP A 198 9.72 13.44 16.23
C TRP A 198 9.86 12.03 15.63
N PHE A 199 10.75 11.20 16.16
CA PHE A 199 11.09 9.89 15.65
C PHE A 199 10.39 8.73 16.36
N LYS A 200 9.67 8.95 17.46
CA LYS A 200 9.15 7.86 18.28
C LYS A 200 7.77 7.33 17.89
N ASN A 201 7.08 7.92 16.91
CA ASN A 201 5.71 7.57 16.54
C ASN A 201 5.53 7.19 15.07
N ASN A 202 6.61 6.92 14.35
CA ASN A 202 6.53 6.61 12.92
C ASN A 202 6.01 5.19 12.70
N ILE A 203 4.97 5.08 11.88
CA ILE A 203 4.52 3.82 11.33
C ILE A 203 5.12 3.67 9.94
N THR A 204 6.04 2.73 9.79
CA THR A 204 6.68 2.44 8.51
C THR A 204 6.47 0.98 8.15
N PHE A 205 6.20 0.73 6.88
CA PHE A 205 6.07 -0.61 6.31
C PHE A 205 6.99 -0.73 5.11
N PHE A 206 7.70 -1.84 5.03
CA PHE A 206 8.48 -2.24 3.88
C PHE A 206 7.77 -3.40 3.19
N ASN A 207 7.30 -3.19 1.96
CA ASN A 207 6.58 -4.18 1.20
C ASN A 207 7.47 -4.71 0.07
N LEU A 208 7.54 -6.03 -0.04
CA LEU A 208 8.22 -6.71 -1.13
C LEU A 208 7.22 -7.63 -1.82
N GLY A 209 7.01 -7.44 -3.11
CA GLY A 209 5.96 -8.16 -3.79
C GLY A 209 6.15 -8.33 -5.29
N PHE A 210 5.20 -9.06 -5.85
CA PHE A 210 5.03 -9.26 -7.28
C PHE A 210 3.69 -8.71 -7.74
N ALA A 211 3.65 -8.15 -8.94
CA ALA A 211 2.43 -7.66 -9.55
C ALA A 211 2.32 -8.02 -11.02
N LEU A 212 1.10 -8.11 -11.50
CA LEU A 212 0.77 -8.23 -12.91
C LEU A 212 0.24 -6.88 -13.40
N GLN A 213 0.76 -6.44 -14.53
CA GLN A 213 0.42 -5.19 -15.17
C GLN A 213 -0.24 -5.47 -16.51
N PHE A 214 -1.44 -4.95 -16.69
CA PHE A 214 -2.22 -5.00 -17.91
C PHE A 214 -2.30 -3.61 -18.50
N GLY A 215 -1.88 -3.43 -19.75
CA GLY A 215 -1.89 -2.10 -20.33
C GLY A 215 -1.47 -2.03 -21.80
N ARG A 216 -1.56 -0.80 -22.33
CA ARG A 216 -1.25 -0.49 -23.72
C ARG A 216 -0.41 0.78 -23.83
#